data_fd9534b7884e37514848dc6c3c8f7d2d
#
_entry.id   fd9534b7884e37514848dc6c3c8f7d2d
#
_cell.length_a   1.000
_cell.length_b   1.000
_cell.length_c   1.000
_cell.angle_alpha   90.00
_cell.angle_beta   90.00
_cell.angle_gamma   90.00
#
_symmetry.space_group_name_H-M   'P 1'
#
loop_
_entity.id
_entity.type
_entity.pdbx_description
1 polymer ?
#
loop_
_entity_poly.entity_id
_entity_poly.type
_entity_poly.pdbx_seq_one_letter_code
_entity_poly.pdbx_strand_id
1 'polypeptide(L)'
;LCLRAIRRRTDVPYEVIVVDNASGDGESLSYVRGVSWIRLIERPADTVPPEAALAHATALNLGLAAARGEFLLAMHTDTLPLRDGWLAALRQPMLDDPRLAALGADKIDGPGPLGAALKPLGDAKAYRRLALRLMGRPVPESLRERPPHARSFCALYRRQALVDAELDFLPRRYKTAGEDAYHGLAERGYHVRLLPPRQMRQLVEHVVHATAYLSPQRTIRTGRVRRRTARRIERLMAEPSVAALLEDESLDRR
;
A
#
# COMPACT_ATOMS: atom_id res chain seq x y z
N LEU A 1 13.95 -5.19 -6.31
CA LEU A 1 14.35 -4.59 -5.03
C LEU A 1 13.35 -4.94 -3.91
N CYS A 2 12.02 -4.70 -4.08
CA CYS A 2 11.01 -4.98 -3.05
C CYS A 2 11.06 -6.44 -2.56
N LEU A 3 11.03 -7.42 -3.46
CA LEU A 3 11.11 -8.85 -3.12
C LEU A 3 12.40 -9.20 -2.37
N ARG A 4 13.55 -8.75 -2.86
CA ARG A 4 14.84 -8.99 -2.19
C ARG A 4 14.88 -8.36 -0.79
N ALA A 5 14.31 -7.17 -0.60
CA ALA A 5 14.21 -6.56 0.73
C ALA A 5 13.28 -7.35 1.66
N ILE A 6 12.14 -7.86 1.18
CA ILE A 6 11.28 -8.76 1.93
C ILE A 6 12.08 -10.02 2.34
N ARG A 7 12.74 -10.66 1.38
CA ARG A 7 13.52 -11.89 1.62
C ARG A 7 14.62 -11.70 2.66
N ARG A 8 15.36 -10.61 2.57
CA ARG A 8 16.52 -10.30 3.42
C ARG A 8 16.12 -9.90 4.85
N ARG A 9 14.99 -9.21 5.02
CA ARG A 9 14.64 -8.51 6.28
C ARG A 9 13.44 -9.11 7.03
N THR A 10 12.88 -10.23 6.54
CA THR A 10 11.75 -10.88 7.21
C THR A 10 12.22 -12.14 7.94
N ASP A 11 12.06 -12.13 9.24
CA ASP A 11 12.51 -13.15 10.20
C ASP A 11 11.38 -14.01 10.78
N VAL A 12 10.14 -13.77 10.37
CA VAL A 12 8.96 -14.55 10.74
C VAL A 12 8.48 -15.40 9.57
N PRO A 13 7.76 -16.51 9.79
CA PRO A 13 7.19 -17.30 8.68
C PRO A 13 6.25 -16.45 7.81
N TYR A 14 6.42 -16.53 6.49
CA TYR A 14 5.61 -15.81 5.51
C TYR A 14 5.53 -16.55 4.18
N GLU A 15 4.54 -16.21 3.40
CA GLU A 15 4.45 -16.49 1.96
C GLU A 15 4.34 -15.17 1.19
N VAL A 16 4.78 -15.15 -0.05
CA VAL A 16 4.58 -13.99 -0.93
C VAL A 16 3.79 -14.41 -2.15
N ILE A 17 2.69 -13.72 -2.40
CA ILE A 17 1.84 -13.87 -3.57
C ILE A 17 1.98 -12.60 -4.39
N VAL A 18 2.50 -12.74 -5.60
CA VAL A 18 2.59 -11.64 -6.56
C VAL A 18 1.47 -11.82 -7.57
N VAL A 19 0.66 -10.78 -7.75
CA VAL A 19 -0.40 -10.76 -8.77
C VAL A 19 0.00 -9.78 -9.85
N ASP A 20 0.28 -10.29 -11.04
CA ASP A 20 0.55 -9.48 -12.22
C ASP A 20 -0.73 -9.12 -12.95
N ASN A 21 -0.93 -7.84 -13.17
CA ASN A 21 -2.10 -7.29 -13.85
C ASN A 21 -1.84 -7.12 -15.37
N ALA A 22 -1.43 -8.20 -16.02
CA ALA A 22 -1.15 -8.21 -17.45
C ALA A 22 -0.11 -7.14 -17.87
N SER A 23 1.03 -7.11 -17.17
CA SER A 23 2.10 -6.13 -17.43
C SER A 23 2.80 -6.33 -18.78
N GLY A 24 2.48 -7.40 -19.50
CA GLY A 24 3.14 -7.78 -20.76
C GLY A 24 4.50 -8.44 -20.51
N ASP A 25 5.17 -8.81 -21.61
CA ASP A 25 6.48 -9.50 -21.55
C ASP A 25 7.62 -8.49 -21.40
N GLY A 26 7.69 -7.85 -20.22
CA GLY A 26 8.78 -6.94 -19.87
C GLY A 26 9.77 -7.55 -18.88
N GLU A 27 10.92 -6.88 -18.70
CA GLU A 27 11.97 -7.29 -17.78
C GLU A 27 11.46 -7.57 -16.36
N SER A 28 10.48 -6.77 -15.89
CA SER A 28 9.91 -6.92 -14.56
C SER A 28 9.16 -8.25 -14.39
N LEU A 29 8.37 -8.65 -15.37
CA LEU A 29 7.64 -9.93 -15.33
C LEU A 29 8.60 -11.09 -15.50
N SER A 30 9.57 -10.98 -16.40
CA SER A 30 10.64 -11.97 -16.57
C SER A 30 11.41 -12.21 -15.27
N TYR A 31 11.78 -11.13 -14.57
CA TYR A 31 12.42 -11.22 -13.26
C TYR A 31 11.52 -11.96 -12.24
N VAL A 32 10.25 -11.57 -12.11
CA VAL A 32 9.34 -12.18 -11.12
C VAL A 32 9.13 -13.67 -11.40
N ARG A 33 9.04 -14.09 -12.67
CA ARG A 33 8.97 -15.50 -13.07
C ARG A 33 10.21 -16.30 -12.62
N GLY A 34 11.37 -15.66 -12.52
CA GLY A 34 12.63 -16.26 -12.06
C GLY A 34 12.76 -16.39 -10.54
N VAL A 35 11.92 -15.74 -9.75
CA VAL A 35 11.99 -15.78 -8.26
C VAL A 35 11.32 -17.05 -7.73
N SER A 36 12.11 -18.00 -7.21
CA SER A 36 11.63 -19.35 -6.90
C SER A 36 10.82 -19.51 -5.62
N TRP A 37 10.80 -18.52 -4.75
CA TRP A 37 10.16 -18.60 -3.42
C TRP A 37 8.82 -17.84 -3.31
N ILE A 38 8.36 -17.22 -4.39
CA ILE A 38 7.05 -16.56 -4.46
C ILE A 38 6.03 -17.46 -5.16
N ARG A 39 4.76 -17.10 -5.00
CA ARG A 39 3.67 -17.61 -5.81
C ARG A 39 3.20 -16.51 -6.75
N LEU A 40 3.46 -16.68 -8.04
CA LEU A 40 3.03 -15.73 -9.07
C LEU A 40 1.64 -16.12 -9.60
N ILE A 41 0.77 -15.12 -9.73
CA ILE A 41 -0.53 -15.22 -10.40
C ILE A 41 -0.51 -14.20 -11.54
N GLU A 42 -0.41 -14.69 -12.76
CA GLU A 42 -0.48 -13.86 -13.97
C GLU A 42 -1.94 -13.79 -14.44
N ARG A 43 -2.46 -12.59 -14.59
CA ARG A 43 -3.84 -12.37 -15.03
C ARG A 43 -3.88 -12.23 -16.55
N PRO A 44 -4.82 -12.91 -17.23
CA PRO A 44 -5.13 -12.62 -18.63
C PRO A 44 -5.58 -11.16 -18.78
N ALA A 45 -5.15 -10.49 -19.86
CA ALA A 45 -5.39 -9.06 -20.07
C ALA A 45 -6.87 -8.68 -20.11
N ASP A 46 -7.71 -9.56 -20.64
CA ASP A 46 -9.17 -9.42 -20.72
C ASP A 46 -9.88 -9.51 -19.35
N THR A 47 -9.19 -10.04 -18.33
CA THR A 47 -9.71 -10.12 -16.96
C THR A 47 -9.33 -8.92 -16.09
N VAL A 48 -8.48 -8.02 -16.58
CA VAL A 48 -8.01 -6.86 -15.84
C VAL A 48 -8.93 -5.66 -16.12
N PRO A 49 -9.62 -5.13 -15.11
CA PRO A 49 -10.45 -3.93 -15.30
C PRO A 49 -9.62 -2.74 -15.78
N PRO A 50 -10.17 -1.89 -16.67
CA PRO A 50 -9.46 -0.71 -17.18
C PRO A 50 -9.26 0.37 -16.11
N GLU A 51 -10.13 0.45 -15.10
CA GLU A 51 -9.98 1.37 -13.99
C GLU A 51 -8.91 0.89 -13.02
N ALA A 52 -7.87 1.70 -12.82
CA ALA A 52 -6.72 1.34 -11.99
C ALA A 52 -7.09 0.93 -10.55
N ALA A 53 -8.11 1.55 -9.95
CA ALA A 53 -8.57 1.20 -8.60
C ALA A 53 -9.21 -0.20 -8.56
N LEU A 54 -10.01 -0.55 -9.57
CA LEU A 54 -10.62 -1.88 -9.70
C LEU A 54 -9.58 -2.94 -10.06
N ALA A 55 -8.66 -2.66 -10.97
CA ALA A 55 -7.57 -3.56 -11.31
C ALA A 55 -6.72 -3.90 -10.08
N HIS A 56 -6.42 -2.89 -9.25
CA HIS A 56 -5.68 -3.09 -8.01
C HIS A 56 -6.50 -3.89 -6.98
N ALA A 57 -7.77 -3.55 -6.79
CA ALA A 57 -8.65 -4.22 -5.84
C ALA A 57 -8.88 -5.69 -6.19
N THR A 58 -9.12 -5.99 -7.46
CA THR A 58 -9.30 -7.38 -7.94
C THR A 58 -8.02 -8.19 -7.81
N ALA A 59 -6.84 -7.58 -8.00
CA ALA A 59 -5.56 -8.25 -7.74
C ALA A 59 -5.39 -8.59 -6.25
N LEU A 60 -5.76 -7.67 -5.33
CA LEU A 60 -5.74 -7.92 -3.89
C LEU A 60 -6.71 -9.04 -3.50
N ASN A 61 -7.89 -9.13 -4.15
CA ASN A 61 -8.86 -10.21 -3.90
C ASN A 61 -8.32 -11.58 -4.35
N LEU A 62 -7.61 -11.64 -5.47
CA LEU A 62 -6.91 -12.87 -5.88
C LEU A 62 -5.84 -13.26 -4.85
N GLY A 63 -5.10 -12.28 -4.33
CA GLY A 63 -4.14 -12.49 -3.24
C GLY A 63 -4.83 -13.01 -1.97
N LEU A 64 -5.97 -12.43 -1.57
CA LEU A 64 -6.75 -12.86 -0.42
C LEU A 64 -7.25 -14.30 -0.57
N ALA A 65 -7.81 -14.65 -1.73
CA ALA A 65 -8.29 -16.00 -2.02
C ALA A 65 -7.17 -17.04 -2.04
N ALA A 66 -5.98 -16.62 -2.46
CA ALA A 66 -4.81 -17.49 -2.55
C ALA A 66 -4.03 -17.62 -1.24
N ALA A 67 -4.18 -16.67 -0.31
CA ALA A 67 -3.43 -16.62 0.95
C ALA A 67 -3.82 -17.75 1.92
N ARG A 68 -2.81 -18.29 2.61
CA ARG A 68 -2.93 -19.35 3.61
C ARG A 68 -2.61 -18.86 5.03
N GLY A 69 -1.90 -17.73 5.13
CA GLY A 69 -1.50 -17.15 6.41
C GLY A 69 -2.69 -16.67 7.25
N GLU A 70 -2.48 -16.57 8.56
CA GLU A 70 -3.44 -15.97 9.49
C GLU A 70 -3.67 -14.49 9.18
N PHE A 71 -2.61 -13.80 8.78
CA PHE A 71 -2.62 -12.39 8.42
C PHE A 71 -2.34 -12.22 6.92
N LEU A 72 -3.01 -11.25 6.31
CA LEU A 72 -2.79 -10.81 4.93
C LEU A 72 -2.17 -9.42 4.94
N LEU A 73 -0.97 -9.28 4.40
CA LEU A 73 -0.34 -7.98 4.18
C LEU A 73 -0.55 -7.55 2.71
N ALA A 74 -1.40 -6.53 2.50
CA ALA A 74 -1.43 -5.82 1.24
C ALA A 74 -0.20 -4.90 1.15
N MET A 75 0.58 -5.02 0.09
CA MET A 75 1.81 -4.26 -0.09
C MET A 75 2.01 -3.87 -1.55
N HIS A 76 2.47 -2.64 -1.80
CA HIS A 76 2.82 -2.18 -3.15
C HIS A 76 4.25 -2.57 -3.50
N THR A 77 4.51 -2.76 -4.78
CA THR A 77 5.85 -3.08 -5.30
C THR A 77 6.86 -1.95 -5.14
N ASP A 78 6.40 -0.72 -4.93
CA ASP A 78 7.22 0.47 -4.62
C ASP A 78 7.32 0.74 -3.11
N THR A 79 7.04 -0.26 -2.28
CA THR A 79 7.25 -0.24 -0.84
C THR A 79 8.39 -1.16 -0.46
N LEU A 80 9.32 -0.65 0.32
CA LEU A 80 10.56 -1.33 0.68
C LEU A 80 10.67 -1.49 2.20
N PRO A 81 10.75 -2.71 2.75
CA PRO A 81 11.16 -2.91 4.15
C PRO A 81 12.52 -2.27 4.44
N LEU A 82 12.63 -1.54 5.54
CA LEU A 82 13.86 -0.79 5.88
C LEU A 82 14.76 -1.49 6.88
N ARG A 83 14.23 -2.38 7.72
CA ARG A 83 14.96 -3.02 8.81
C ARG A 83 14.51 -4.45 9.04
N ASP A 84 15.35 -5.24 9.68
CA ASP A 84 15.00 -6.56 10.18
C ASP A 84 13.89 -6.45 11.24
N GLY A 85 13.07 -7.48 11.37
CA GLY A 85 11.94 -7.51 12.31
C GLY A 85 10.77 -6.57 11.93
N TRP A 86 10.77 -5.94 10.77
CA TRP A 86 9.72 -5.02 10.34
C TRP A 86 8.32 -5.67 10.34
N LEU A 87 8.23 -6.91 9.83
CA LEU A 87 6.95 -7.63 9.76
C LEU A 87 6.51 -8.13 11.13
N ALA A 88 7.43 -8.56 11.98
CA ALA A 88 7.16 -8.90 13.38
C ALA A 88 6.59 -7.69 14.13
N ALA A 89 7.17 -6.50 13.94
CA ALA A 89 6.68 -5.25 14.53
C ALA A 89 5.27 -4.86 14.08
N LEU A 90 4.90 -5.14 12.82
CA LEU A 90 3.52 -4.94 12.33
C LEU A 90 2.57 -6.01 12.88
N ARG A 91 3.04 -7.25 13.01
CA ARG A 91 2.21 -8.38 13.46
C ARG A 91 1.92 -8.34 14.96
N GLN A 92 2.89 -7.90 15.78
CA GLN A 92 2.79 -7.95 17.24
C GLN A 92 1.52 -7.31 17.81
N PRO A 93 1.10 -6.08 17.41
CA PRO A 93 -0.15 -5.50 17.89
C PRO A 93 -1.40 -6.34 17.58
N MET A 94 -1.38 -7.11 16.48
CA MET A 94 -2.49 -7.98 16.09
C MET A 94 -2.49 -9.31 16.87
N LEU A 95 -1.34 -9.75 17.36
CA LEU A 95 -1.23 -10.89 18.27
C LEU A 95 -1.69 -10.50 19.69
N ASP A 96 -1.36 -9.28 20.12
CA ASP A 96 -1.72 -8.77 21.44
C ASP A 96 -3.22 -8.47 21.58
N ASP A 97 -3.89 -8.14 20.45
CA ASP A 97 -5.31 -7.84 20.41
C ASP A 97 -6.03 -8.73 19.35
N PRO A 98 -6.68 -9.83 19.76
CA PRO A 98 -7.41 -10.72 18.84
C PRO A 98 -8.54 -10.03 18.07
N ARG A 99 -9.08 -8.91 18.56
CA ARG A 99 -10.10 -8.13 17.88
C ARG A 99 -9.53 -7.14 16.87
N LEU A 100 -8.21 -6.88 16.88
CA LEU A 100 -7.57 -6.02 15.90
C LEU A 100 -7.52 -6.74 14.55
N ALA A 101 -8.31 -6.25 13.59
CA ALA A 101 -8.48 -6.89 12.29
C ALA A 101 -7.83 -6.13 11.13
N ALA A 102 -7.48 -4.86 11.32
CA ALA A 102 -6.73 -4.09 10.33
C ALA A 102 -5.73 -3.13 10.98
N LEU A 103 -4.50 -3.12 10.46
CA LEU A 103 -3.40 -2.26 10.91
C LEU A 103 -2.64 -1.72 9.70
N GLY A 104 -2.34 -0.44 9.66
CA GLY A 104 -1.55 0.18 8.59
C GLY A 104 -1.37 1.67 8.82
N ALA A 105 -1.10 2.42 7.75
CA ALA A 105 -1.04 3.87 7.82
C ALA A 105 -1.85 4.51 6.68
N ASP A 106 -2.41 5.70 6.91
CA ASP A 106 -3.10 6.41 5.82
C ASP A 106 -2.10 6.98 4.82
N LYS A 107 -1.25 7.92 5.24
CA LYS A 107 -0.23 8.52 4.38
C LYS A 107 1.07 8.67 5.14
N ILE A 108 2.16 8.19 4.56
CA ILE A 108 3.49 8.41 5.12
C ILE A 108 4.25 9.56 4.45
N ASP A 109 3.79 10.02 3.30
CA ASP A 109 4.40 11.10 2.50
C ASP A 109 3.79 12.48 2.79
N GLY A 110 3.29 12.70 4.00
CA GLY A 110 2.78 13.99 4.43
C GLY A 110 3.89 15.06 4.54
N PRO A 111 3.51 16.36 4.53
CA PRO A 111 4.45 17.41 4.85
C PRO A 111 5.03 17.18 6.25
N GLY A 112 6.29 17.59 6.46
CA GLY A 112 6.92 17.55 7.79
C GLY A 112 6.12 18.34 8.83
N PRO A 113 6.51 18.30 10.13
CA PRO A 113 5.72 18.91 11.22
C PRO A 113 5.35 20.35 10.96
N LEU A 114 6.27 21.15 10.45
CA LEU A 114 6.04 22.55 10.09
C LEU A 114 5.04 22.70 8.93
N GLY A 115 5.19 21.90 7.89
CA GLY A 115 4.27 21.89 6.75
C GLY A 115 2.89 21.36 7.11
N ALA A 116 2.79 20.45 8.08
CA ALA A 116 1.51 19.97 8.62
C ALA A 116 0.80 21.05 9.43
N ALA A 117 1.55 21.84 10.23
CA ALA A 117 1.02 22.98 10.98
C ALA A 117 0.53 24.12 10.06
N LEU A 118 1.20 24.34 8.94
CA LEU A 118 0.85 25.38 7.96
C LEU A 118 -0.20 24.93 6.93
N LYS A 119 -0.46 23.62 6.81
CA LYS A 119 -1.41 23.07 5.84
C LYS A 119 -2.83 23.66 5.95
N PRO A 120 -3.41 23.89 7.14
CA PRO A 120 -4.74 24.52 7.27
C PRO A 120 -4.79 25.89 6.63
N LEU A 121 -3.72 26.69 6.70
CA LEU A 121 -3.65 28.05 6.16
C LEU A 121 -3.70 28.10 4.61
N GLY A 122 -3.37 27.00 3.93
CA GLY A 122 -3.39 26.89 2.47
C GLY A 122 -4.49 25.97 1.91
N ASP A 123 -5.36 25.43 2.76
CA ASP A 123 -6.40 24.49 2.31
C ASP A 123 -7.68 25.21 1.86
N ALA A 124 -7.68 25.68 0.61
CA ALA A 124 -8.86 26.32 -0.01
C ALA A 124 -10.12 25.44 0.08
N LYS A 125 -9.98 24.10 0.10
CA LYS A 125 -11.12 23.19 0.26
C LYS A 125 -11.66 23.22 1.67
N ALA A 126 -10.82 23.34 2.70
CA ALA A 126 -11.24 23.49 4.09
C ALA A 126 -12.02 24.78 4.28
N TYR A 127 -11.53 25.90 3.77
CA TYR A 127 -12.25 27.18 3.81
C TYR A 127 -13.59 27.12 3.08
N ARG A 128 -13.62 26.49 1.90
CA ARG A 128 -14.87 26.31 1.15
C ARG A 128 -15.88 25.43 1.90
N ARG A 129 -15.42 24.36 2.55
CA ARG A 129 -16.28 23.53 3.42
C ARG A 129 -16.87 24.34 4.58
N LEU A 130 -16.01 25.10 5.25
CA LEU A 130 -16.44 25.95 6.36
C LEU A 130 -17.47 26.98 5.91
N ALA A 131 -17.22 27.68 4.81
CA ALA A 131 -18.14 28.66 4.24
C ALA A 131 -19.50 28.03 3.91
N LEU A 132 -19.53 26.87 3.26
CA LEU A 132 -20.77 26.15 2.94
C LEU A 132 -21.53 25.74 4.20
N ARG A 133 -20.85 25.27 5.25
CA ARG A 133 -21.45 24.91 6.53
C ARG A 133 -22.06 26.15 7.23
N LEU A 134 -21.34 27.26 7.24
CA LEU A 134 -21.83 28.52 7.83
C LEU A 134 -23.04 29.09 7.07
N MET A 135 -23.15 28.85 5.76
CA MET A 135 -24.28 29.21 4.93
C MET A 135 -25.45 28.21 4.99
N GLY A 136 -25.38 27.16 5.82
CA GLY A 136 -26.39 26.11 5.88
C GLY A 136 -26.49 25.27 4.60
N ARG A 137 -25.50 25.34 3.69
CA ARG A 137 -25.52 24.62 2.42
C ARG A 137 -24.88 23.25 2.55
N PRO A 138 -25.39 22.21 1.86
CA PRO A 138 -24.80 20.88 1.87
C PRO A 138 -23.38 20.92 1.28
N VAL A 139 -22.43 20.23 1.94
CA VAL A 139 -21.07 20.11 1.43
C VAL A 139 -21.05 19.06 0.32
N PRO A 140 -20.69 19.44 -0.93
CA PRO A 140 -20.56 18.51 -2.05
C PRO A 140 -19.60 17.35 -1.73
N GLU A 141 -19.84 16.18 -2.29
CA GLU A 141 -18.99 14.98 -2.06
C GLU A 141 -17.52 15.24 -2.38
N SER A 142 -17.22 16.00 -3.44
CA SER A 142 -15.87 16.36 -3.85
C SER A 142 -15.09 17.19 -2.82
N LEU A 143 -15.81 17.81 -1.87
CA LEU A 143 -15.25 18.61 -0.78
C LEU A 143 -15.31 17.88 0.58
N ARG A 144 -16.03 16.75 0.70
CA ARG A 144 -16.07 15.98 1.95
C ARG A 144 -14.69 15.43 2.28
N GLU A 145 -14.36 15.46 3.54
CA GLU A 145 -13.17 14.76 4.05
C GLU A 145 -13.45 13.25 4.00
N ARG A 146 -12.48 12.53 3.48
CA ARG A 146 -12.53 11.08 3.55
C ARG A 146 -11.97 10.63 4.88
N PRO A 147 -12.63 9.70 5.56
CA PRO A 147 -12.09 9.13 6.78
C PRO A 147 -10.74 8.47 6.47
N PRO A 148 -9.76 8.61 7.37
CA PRO A 148 -8.47 7.95 7.18
C PRO A 148 -8.62 6.43 7.27
N HIS A 149 -7.84 5.70 6.46
CA HIS A 149 -7.84 4.25 6.43
C HIS A 149 -6.43 3.70 6.20
N ALA A 150 -6.20 2.43 6.53
CA ALA A 150 -4.96 1.74 6.22
C ALA A 150 -4.85 1.53 4.70
N ARG A 151 -3.85 2.19 4.08
CA ARG A 151 -3.66 2.11 2.63
C ARG A 151 -2.90 0.86 2.24
N SER A 152 -3.27 0.30 1.12
CA SER A 152 -2.72 -0.94 0.56
C SER A 152 -1.24 -0.91 0.21
N PHE A 153 -0.55 0.25 0.35
CA PHE A 153 0.91 0.24 0.18
C PHE A 153 1.62 -0.60 1.27
N CYS A 154 1.04 -0.65 2.49
CA CYS A 154 1.47 -1.53 3.59
C CYS A 154 0.35 -1.60 4.64
N ALA A 155 -0.59 -2.51 4.46
CA ALA A 155 -1.74 -2.70 5.34
C ALA A 155 -1.92 -4.18 5.70
N LEU A 156 -1.86 -4.48 7.00
CA LEU A 156 -2.00 -5.83 7.54
C LEU A 156 -3.44 -6.06 7.99
N TYR A 157 -4.03 -7.18 7.56
CA TYR A 157 -5.39 -7.58 7.90
C TYR A 157 -5.40 -8.96 8.54
N ARG A 158 -6.29 -9.20 9.49
CA ARG A 158 -6.64 -10.55 9.95
C ARG A 158 -7.52 -11.21 8.88
N ARG A 159 -6.95 -12.20 8.17
CA ARG A 159 -7.59 -12.82 7.00
C ARG A 159 -8.97 -13.37 7.35
N GLN A 160 -9.11 -14.09 8.48
CA GLN A 160 -10.37 -14.66 8.90
C GLN A 160 -11.45 -13.60 9.17
N ALA A 161 -11.07 -12.46 9.74
CA ALA A 161 -12.03 -11.35 9.97
C ALA A 161 -12.60 -10.78 8.67
N LEU A 162 -11.80 -10.72 7.58
CA LEU A 162 -12.30 -10.32 6.26
C LEU A 162 -13.31 -11.36 5.72
N VAL A 163 -13.01 -12.65 5.89
CA VAL A 163 -13.87 -13.75 5.43
C VAL A 163 -15.19 -13.77 6.22
N ASP A 164 -15.13 -13.74 7.55
CA ASP A 164 -16.32 -13.78 8.42
C ASP A 164 -17.21 -12.56 8.24
N ALA A 165 -16.60 -11.42 7.91
CA ALA A 165 -17.31 -10.18 7.65
C ALA A 165 -17.80 -10.04 6.21
N GLU A 166 -17.53 -11.02 5.33
CA GLU A 166 -17.82 -10.98 3.88
C GLU A 166 -17.29 -9.71 3.22
N LEU A 167 -16.06 -9.30 3.60
CA LEU A 167 -15.40 -8.10 3.09
C LEU A 167 -14.28 -8.47 2.10
N ASP A 168 -14.16 -7.65 1.09
CA ASP A 168 -13.11 -7.70 0.08
C ASP A 168 -12.50 -6.33 -0.19
N PHE A 169 -11.57 -6.23 -1.13
CA PHE A 169 -10.85 -5.00 -1.42
C PHE A 169 -11.54 -4.10 -2.46
N LEU A 170 -12.71 -4.47 -3.00
CA LEU A 170 -13.40 -3.67 -4.02
C LEU A 170 -13.88 -2.32 -3.45
N PRO A 171 -13.64 -1.23 -4.17
CA PRO A 171 -14.18 0.09 -3.82
C PRO A 171 -15.67 0.16 -4.18
N ARG A 172 -16.54 0.15 -3.17
CA ARG A 172 -18.01 0.25 -3.31
C ARG A 172 -18.52 1.61 -2.86
N ARG A 173 -18.34 1.94 -1.58
CA ARG A 173 -18.72 3.24 -0.99
C ARG A 173 -17.60 4.26 -1.11
N TYR A 174 -16.38 3.80 -1.16
CA TYR A 174 -15.17 4.61 -1.25
C TYR A 174 -14.48 4.41 -2.61
N LYS A 175 -13.38 5.14 -2.84
CA LYS A 175 -12.74 5.19 -4.17
C LYS A 175 -11.41 4.44 -4.26
N THR A 176 -10.93 3.91 -3.13
CA THR A 176 -9.63 3.23 -3.10
C THR A 176 -9.77 1.78 -2.64
N ALA A 177 -8.94 0.92 -3.19
CA ALA A 177 -8.90 -0.48 -2.80
C ALA A 177 -8.62 -0.63 -1.29
N GLY A 178 -9.41 -1.45 -0.62
CA GLY A 178 -9.28 -1.73 0.81
C GLY A 178 -9.88 -0.69 1.77
N GLU A 179 -10.35 0.46 1.27
CA GLU A 179 -10.99 1.48 2.09
C GLU A 179 -12.33 0.97 2.66
N ASP A 180 -13.14 0.31 1.83
CA ASP A 180 -14.38 -0.35 2.26
C ASP A 180 -14.14 -1.49 3.24
N ALA A 181 -13.10 -2.30 3.02
CA ALA A 181 -12.71 -3.37 3.94
C ALA A 181 -12.33 -2.81 5.32
N TYR A 182 -11.50 -1.77 5.37
CA TYR A 182 -11.04 -1.16 6.62
C TYR A 182 -12.21 -0.62 7.45
N HIS A 183 -13.09 0.18 6.83
CA HIS A 183 -14.25 0.75 7.52
C HIS A 183 -15.32 -0.30 7.83
N GLY A 184 -15.52 -1.25 6.91
CA GLY A 184 -16.46 -2.36 7.09
C GLY A 184 -16.10 -3.28 8.27
N LEU A 185 -14.81 -3.49 8.55
CA LEU A 185 -14.37 -4.20 9.76
C LEU A 185 -14.73 -3.42 11.03
N ALA A 186 -14.48 -2.11 11.04
CA ALA A 186 -14.84 -1.26 12.19
C ALA A 186 -16.35 -1.25 12.45
N GLU A 187 -17.17 -1.16 11.39
CA GLU A 187 -18.65 -1.21 11.47
C GLU A 187 -19.18 -2.53 12.04
N ARG A 188 -18.42 -3.61 11.87
CA ARG A 188 -18.73 -4.96 12.42
C ARG A 188 -18.15 -5.20 13.81
N GLY A 189 -17.61 -4.15 14.45
CA GLY A 189 -17.10 -4.19 15.82
C GLY A 189 -15.70 -4.75 15.97
N TYR A 190 -14.96 -4.97 14.88
CA TYR A 190 -13.52 -5.24 14.97
C TYR A 190 -12.74 -3.96 15.29
N HIS A 191 -11.61 -4.11 15.96
CA HIS A 191 -10.69 -2.99 16.12
C HIS A 191 -9.91 -2.77 14.82
N VAL A 192 -9.76 -1.52 14.43
CA VAL A 192 -8.90 -1.08 13.32
C VAL A 192 -7.96 0.01 13.82
N ARG A 193 -6.71 -0.01 13.39
CA ARG A 193 -5.70 0.92 13.91
C ARG A 193 -4.87 1.54 12.80
N LEU A 194 -4.63 2.84 12.92
CA LEU A 194 -3.66 3.54 12.09
C LEU A 194 -2.38 3.81 12.87
N LEU A 195 -1.27 3.35 12.33
CA LEU A 195 0.05 3.70 12.83
C LEU A 195 0.36 5.16 12.49
N PRO A 196 0.96 5.91 13.45
CA PRO A 196 1.51 7.22 13.14
C PRO A 196 2.47 7.14 11.95
N PRO A 197 2.51 8.13 11.03
CA PRO A 197 3.40 8.13 9.88
C PRO A 197 4.88 7.96 10.23
N ARG A 198 5.29 8.43 11.42
CA ARG A 198 6.66 8.25 11.92
C ARG A 198 6.99 6.77 12.19
N GLN A 199 6.08 6.02 12.80
CA GLN A 199 6.29 4.60 13.07
C GLN A 199 6.34 3.80 11.77
N MET A 200 5.40 4.05 10.84
CA MET A 200 5.41 3.35 9.56
C MET A 200 6.69 3.62 8.77
N ARG A 201 7.19 4.88 8.75
CA ARG A 201 8.46 5.24 8.09
C ARG A 201 9.70 4.59 8.70
N GLN A 202 9.64 4.09 9.93
CA GLN A 202 10.73 3.30 10.51
C GLN A 202 10.72 1.84 10.04
N LEU A 203 9.59 1.37 9.51
CA LEU A 203 9.41 0.00 9.06
C LEU A 203 9.58 -0.12 7.55
N VAL A 204 9.00 0.81 6.79
CA VAL A 204 8.98 0.77 5.33
C VAL A 204 9.21 2.14 4.70
N GLU A 205 9.89 2.16 3.57
CA GLU A 205 9.95 3.27 2.62
C GLU A 205 8.93 3.02 1.51
N HIS A 206 8.05 3.97 1.25
CA HIS A 206 7.12 3.90 0.12
C HIS A 206 7.43 5.00 -0.88
N VAL A 207 7.98 4.63 -2.02
CA VAL A 207 8.36 5.57 -3.09
C VAL A 207 7.16 5.83 -3.97
N VAL A 208 6.26 6.70 -3.52
CA VAL A 208 5.00 7.02 -4.21
C VAL A 208 5.24 7.33 -5.69
N HIS A 209 4.49 6.66 -6.54
CA HIS A 209 4.56 6.76 -8.01
C HIS A 209 5.85 6.18 -8.64
N ALA A 210 6.68 5.41 -7.93
CA ALA A 210 7.87 4.81 -8.55
C ALA A 210 7.50 3.91 -9.73
N THR A 211 6.50 3.05 -9.58
CA THR A 211 5.99 2.19 -10.67
C THR A 211 5.55 3.00 -11.89
N ALA A 212 4.84 4.12 -11.68
CA ALA A 212 4.42 5.00 -12.77
C ALA A 212 5.58 5.79 -13.40
N TYR A 213 6.62 6.08 -12.61
CA TYR A 213 7.83 6.76 -13.10
C TYR A 213 8.68 5.84 -13.97
N LEU A 214 8.83 4.59 -13.56
CA LEU A 214 9.66 3.58 -14.25
C LEU A 214 8.93 2.93 -15.45
N SER A 215 7.60 3.02 -15.52
CA SER A 215 6.82 2.46 -16.63
C SER A 215 6.70 3.44 -17.79
N PRO A 216 7.17 3.10 -19.00
CA PRO A 216 7.06 3.96 -20.18
C PRO A 216 5.61 4.21 -20.61
N GLN A 217 4.67 3.34 -20.22
CA GLN A 217 3.26 3.41 -20.60
C GLN A 217 2.42 4.27 -19.64
N ARG A 218 2.96 4.71 -18.51
CA ARG A 218 2.23 5.50 -17.50
C ARG A 218 2.77 6.92 -17.40
N THR A 219 1.88 7.90 -17.55
CA THR A 219 2.25 9.31 -17.50
C THR A 219 2.03 9.90 -16.11
N ILE A 220 3.06 10.45 -15.50
CA ILE A 220 2.94 11.29 -14.30
C ILE A 220 2.47 12.68 -14.73
N ARG A 221 1.29 13.09 -14.26
CA ARG A 221 0.58 14.31 -14.71
C ARG A 221 1.35 15.63 -14.49
N THR A 222 2.30 15.72 -13.57
CA THR A 222 3.01 16.98 -13.30
C THR A 222 4.53 16.79 -13.20
N GLY A 223 5.27 17.68 -13.85
CA GLY A 223 6.75 17.66 -13.81
C GLY A 223 7.34 17.80 -12.40
N ARG A 224 6.61 18.45 -11.47
CA ARG A 224 7.03 18.56 -10.06
C ARG A 224 7.00 17.20 -9.35
N VAL A 225 5.92 16.44 -9.53
CA VAL A 225 5.80 15.09 -8.95
C VAL A 225 6.86 14.17 -9.54
N ARG A 226 7.05 14.19 -10.87
CA ARG A 226 8.07 13.40 -11.55
C ARG A 226 9.47 13.68 -11.00
N ARG A 227 9.87 14.95 -10.86
CA ARG A 227 11.17 15.34 -10.30
C ARG A 227 11.34 14.90 -8.84
N ARG A 228 10.28 15.00 -8.03
CA ARG A 228 10.32 14.56 -6.62
C ARG A 228 10.51 13.05 -6.54
N THR A 229 9.77 12.29 -7.34
CA THR A 229 9.88 10.81 -7.40
C THR A 229 11.28 10.40 -7.88
N ALA A 230 11.80 11.03 -8.96
CA ALA A 230 13.14 10.78 -9.45
C ALA A 230 14.21 10.95 -8.36
N ARG A 231 14.23 12.11 -7.69
CA ARG A 231 15.19 12.37 -6.60
C ARG A 231 15.09 11.39 -5.45
N ARG A 232 13.88 10.88 -5.18
CA ARG A 232 13.69 9.90 -4.11
C ARG A 232 14.22 8.54 -4.52
N ILE A 233 14.00 8.11 -5.77
CA ILE A 233 14.58 6.90 -6.34
C ILE A 233 16.11 7.01 -6.35
N GLU A 234 16.66 8.09 -6.87
CA GLU A 234 18.11 8.34 -6.92
C GLU A 234 18.74 8.24 -5.53
N ARG A 235 18.12 8.87 -4.52
CA ARG A 235 18.61 8.80 -3.13
C ARG A 235 18.55 7.36 -2.58
N LEU A 236 17.44 6.66 -2.81
CA LEU A 236 17.27 5.29 -2.36
C LEU A 236 18.30 4.36 -3.01
N MET A 237 18.52 4.51 -4.31
CA MET A 237 19.49 3.71 -5.06
C MET A 237 20.95 4.01 -4.68
N ALA A 238 21.22 5.21 -4.18
CA ALA A 238 22.55 5.59 -3.69
C ALA A 238 22.85 5.05 -2.27
N GLU A 239 21.87 4.49 -1.57
CA GLU A 239 22.11 3.89 -0.26
C GLU A 239 22.87 2.56 -0.39
N PRO A 240 24.03 2.36 0.31
CA PRO A 240 24.82 1.13 0.17
C PRO A 240 24.04 -0.14 0.49
N SER A 241 23.13 -0.08 1.47
CA SER A 241 22.27 -1.20 1.84
C SER A 241 21.29 -1.60 0.73
N VAL A 242 20.85 -0.64 -0.09
CA VAL A 242 19.96 -0.88 -1.22
C VAL A 242 20.74 -1.40 -2.42
N ALA A 243 21.92 -0.85 -2.69
CA ALA A 243 22.82 -1.36 -3.73
C ALA A 243 23.17 -2.83 -3.48
N ALA A 244 23.55 -3.19 -2.25
CA ALA A 244 23.82 -4.58 -1.87
C ALA A 244 22.63 -5.53 -2.09
N LEU A 245 21.38 -5.06 -1.83
CA LEU A 245 20.19 -5.85 -2.14
C LEU A 245 19.95 -6.06 -3.63
N LEU A 246 20.34 -5.08 -4.46
CA LEU A 246 20.19 -5.20 -5.92
C LEU A 246 21.21 -6.14 -6.52
N GLU A 247 22.39 -6.26 -5.94
CA GLU A 247 23.47 -7.13 -6.41
C GLU A 247 23.33 -8.57 -5.90
N ASP A 248 22.59 -8.79 -4.80
CA ASP A 248 22.45 -10.12 -4.20
C ASP A 248 21.36 -10.96 -4.88
N GLU A 249 21.74 -11.64 -5.96
CA GLU A 249 20.86 -12.57 -6.68
C GLU A 249 20.54 -13.85 -5.89
N SER A 250 21.27 -14.15 -4.82
CA SER A 250 20.97 -15.31 -3.97
C SER A 250 19.60 -15.18 -3.29
N LEU A 251 19.13 -13.95 -3.10
CA LEU A 251 17.81 -13.64 -2.53
C LEU A 251 16.64 -14.00 -3.45
N ASP A 252 16.87 -14.30 -4.72
CA ASP A 252 15.83 -14.70 -5.68
C ASP A 252 15.57 -16.23 -5.65
N ARG A 253 16.43 -16.97 -4.95
CA ARG A 253 16.38 -18.44 -4.87
C ARG A 253 15.94 -18.89 -3.47
N ARG A 254 15.47 -20.16 -3.41
CA ARG A 254 15.15 -20.83 -2.13
C ARG A 254 16.42 -21.23 -1.38
#